data_bcb1bb130a9fa45beeda8f96e22e9ec0
#
_entry.id   bcb1bb130a9fa45beeda8f96e22e9ec0
#
_cell.length_a   1.000
_cell.length_b   1.000
_cell.length_c   1.000
_cell.angle_alpha   90.00
_cell.angle_beta   90.00
_cell.angle_gamma   90.00
#
_symmetry.space_group_name_H-M   'P 1'
#
loop_
_entity.id
_entity.type
_entity.pdbx_description
1 polymer ?
#
loop_
_entity_poly.entity_id
_entity_poly.type
_entity_poly.pdbx_seq_one_letter_code
_entity_poly.pdbx_strand_id
1 'polypeptide(L)'
;SYTAVTDVVLEADEAHGAYDIPAQEIEVKVKKIDRLDDCVIFLQARTPRTQRLRFLAGQSLSLHVDGLPPQTCPIASCPCDDMNLQFHIPAIAGDPFSEKLESCLKPGANLTIKGPTGDFILNEDSPRSLVFIACNTGFAPVKSLIEHAMALDIAEDIHLYWITTPGNRHYRGNLCRSWDDALDNFHYTALQATDSTNVADLLPEITTGLADVDRLDFYVCMPAPLLEQTGNYLEQAGIPSHHIKLEPVRQNTVD
;
A
#
# COMPACT_ATOMS: atom_id res chain seq x y z
N SER A 1 -39.76 48.13 5.82
CA SER A 1 -38.56 47.59 6.42
C SER A 1 -38.53 46.07 6.17
N TYR A 2 -37.81 45.65 5.18
CA TYR A 2 -37.53 44.25 4.95
C TYR A 2 -36.18 43.90 5.59
N THR A 3 -36.21 43.03 6.58
CA THR A 3 -35.00 42.44 7.18
C THR A 3 -34.57 41.28 6.29
N ALA A 4 -33.39 41.39 5.71
CA ALA A 4 -32.75 40.30 5.00
C ALA A 4 -32.35 39.25 6.02
N VAL A 5 -32.88 38.03 5.84
CA VAL A 5 -32.39 36.83 6.53
C VAL A 5 -31.17 36.36 5.75
N THR A 6 -30.00 36.52 6.32
CA THR A 6 -28.76 35.90 5.83
C THR A 6 -28.85 34.39 6.10
N ASP A 7 -28.96 33.61 5.02
CA ASP A 7 -28.78 32.19 5.08
C ASP A 7 -27.33 31.90 5.53
N VAL A 8 -27.18 31.47 6.77
CA VAL A 8 -25.95 30.88 7.27
C VAL A 8 -25.95 29.46 6.70
N VAL A 9 -25.15 29.25 5.67
CA VAL A 9 -24.78 27.91 5.22
C VAL A 9 -23.91 27.34 6.35
N LEU A 10 -24.51 26.48 7.17
CA LEU A 10 -23.76 25.58 8.04
C LEU A 10 -23.07 24.59 7.11
N GLU A 11 -21.78 24.79 6.84
CA GLU A 11 -20.94 23.71 6.39
C GLU A 11 -21.03 22.63 7.47
N ALA A 12 -21.60 21.48 7.09
CA ALA A 12 -21.57 20.31 7.94
C ALA A 12 -20.10 19.97 8.16
N ASP A 13 -19.62 20.13 9.39
CA ASP A 13 -18.40 19.51 9.83
C ASP A 13 -18.56 18.00 9.54
N GLU A 14 -17.87 17.51 8.51
CA GLU A 14 -17.73 16.08 8.30
C GLU A 14 -17.18 15.52 9.61
N ALA A 15 -17.89 14.58 10.20
CA ALA A 15 -17.48 13.94 11.43
C ALA A 15 -16.12 13.30 11.20
N HIS A 16 -15.07 13.94 11.70
CA HIS A 16 -13.70 13.47 11.63
C HIS A 16 -13.63 12.18 12.44
N GLY A 17 -13.44 11.05 11.77
CA GLY A 17 -13.30 9.75 12.42
C GLY A 17 -12.05 9.71 13.30
N ALA A 18 -11.96 8.74 14.21
CA ALA A 18 -10.84 8.54 15.14
C ALA A 18 -9.46 8.37 14.44
N TYR A 19 -9.45 8.27 13.10
CA TYR A 19 -8.28 8.06 12.26
C TYR A 19 -7.85 9.30 11.46
N ASP A 20 -8.45 10.47 11.71
CA ASP A 20 -8.11 11.68 10.95
C ASP A 20 -6.77 12.25 11.43
N ILE A 21 -5.72 11.96 10.66
CA ILE A 21 -4.38 12.50 10.88
C ILE A 21 -4.23 13.75 10.01
N PRO A 22 -3.97 14.93 10.59
CA PRO A 22 -3.78 16.15 9.81
C PRO A 22 -2.64 16.00 8.79
N ALA A 23 -2.80 16.64 7.63
CA ALA A 23 -1.75 16.70 6.64
C ALA A 23 -0.49 17.37 7.22
N GLN A 24 0.65 16.74 7.00
CA GLN A 24 1.96 17.18 7.45
C GLN A 24 2.84 17.47 6.24
N GLU A 25 3.73 18.44 6.39
CA GLU A 25 4.80 18.71 5.43
C GLU A 25 6.13 18.64 6.17
N ILE A 26 6.99 17.72 5.75
CA ILE A 26 8.25 17.42 6.42
C ILE A 26 9.37 17.33 5.41
N GLU A 27 10.48 18.02 5.65
CA GLU A 27 11.73 17.78 4.92
C GLU A 27 12.43 16.58 5.53
N VAL A 28 12.67 15.55 4.72
CA VAL A 28 13.30 14.30 5.11
C VAL A 28 14.60 14.09 4.37
N LYS A 29 15.49 13.29 4.95
CA LYS A 29 16.79 12.99 4.38
C LYS A 29 16.82 11.59 3.77
N VAL A 30 17.25 11.49 2.52
CA VAL A 30 17.45 10.20 1.85
C VAL A 30 18.57 9.43 2.56
N LYS A 31 18.30 8.23 2.98
CA LYS A 31 19.27 7.31 3.58
C LYS A 31 19.78 6.31 2.59
N LYS A 32 18.90 5.80 1.74
CA LYS A 32 19.22 4.83 0.71
C LYS A 32 18.30 5.02 -0.49
N ILE A 33 18.86 4.90 -1.67
CA ILE A 33 18.15 4.74 -2.93
C ILE A 33 18.88 3.65 -3.72
N ASP A 34 18.16 2.65 -4.19
CA ASP A 34 18.71 1.46 -4.83
C ASP A 34 17.64 0.77 -5.68
N ARG A 35 18.04 -0.12 -6.58
CA ARG A 35 17.11 -0.99 -7.28
C ARG A 35 17.00 -2.34 -6.55
N LEU A 36 15.75 -2.77 -6.29
CA LEU A 36 15.47 -4.11 -5.78
C LEU A 36 15.45 -5.14 -6.93
N ASP A 37 15.00 -4.69 -8.10
CA ASP A 37 15.10 -5.35 -9.40
C ASP A 37 14.95 -4.30 -10.52
N ASP A 38 14.84 -4.74 -11.78
CA ASP A 38 14.71 -3.82 -12.92
C ASP A 38 13.41 -3.00 -12.89
N CYS A 39 12.39 -3.47 -12.16
CA CYS A 39 11.06 -2.89 -12.10
C CYS A 39 10.79 -2.06 -10.85
N VAL A 40 11.65 -2.10 -9.82
CA VAL A 40 11.38 -1.49 -8.51
C VAL A 40 12.56 -0.71 -7.97
N ILE A 41 12.33 0.57 -7.68
CA ILE A 41 13.27 1.45 -6.98
C ILE A 41 12.91 1.45 -5.49
N PHE A 42 13.88 1.15 -4.64
CA PHE A 42 13.78 1.26 -3.20
C PHE A 42 14.29 2.63 -2.75
N LEU A 43 13.44 3.35 -2.04
CA LEU A 43 13.80 4.61 -1.40
C LEU A 43 13.60 4.49 0.11
N GLN A 44 14.62 4.78 0.88
CA GLN A 44 14.55 4.95 2.32
C GLN A 44 14.87 6.38 2.69
N ALA A 45 13.96 7.03 3.41
CA ALA A 45 14.10 8.39 3.90
C ALA A 45 13.97 8.42 5.43
N ARG A 46 14.61 9.39 6.06
CA ARG A 46 14.57 9.57 7.51
C ARG A 46 14.02 10.93 7.87
N THR A 47 13.03 10.93 8.77
CA THR A 47 12.48 12.15 9.36
C THR A 47 13.47 12.79 10.35
N PRO A 48 13.40 14.12 10.55
CA PRO A 48 14.13 14.78 11.62
C PRO A 48 13.70 14.25 12.99
N ARG A 49 14.62 14.22 13.95
CA ARG A 49 14.29 13.80 15.33
C ARG A 49 13.24 14.69 15.99
N THR A 50 13.13 15.93 15.54
CA THR A 50 12.22 16.95 16.09
C THR A 50 10.83 16.93 15.44
N GLN A 51 10.67 16.21 14.31
CA GLN A 51 9.41 16.18 13.56
C GLN A 51 9.20 14.80 12.94
N ARG A 52 8.62 13.90 13.73
CA ARG A 52 8.27 12.56 13.26
C ARG A 52 6.98 12.60 12.45
N LEU A 53 6.88 11.73 11.45
CA LEU A 53 5.67 11.55 10.69
C LEU A 53 4.65 10.74 11.51
N ARG A 54 3.42 11.24 11.60
CA ARG A 54 2.27 10.46 12.08
C ARG A 54 1.52 9.93 10.87
N PHE A 55 1.34 8.63 10.79
CA PHE A 55 0.59 7.98 9.71
C PHE A 55 0.06 6.62 10.18
N LEU A 56 -0.89 6.07 9.43
CA LEU A 56 -1.41 4.71 9.61
C LEU A 56 -0.81 3.79 8.54
N ALA A 57 -0.62 2.52 8.88
CA ALA A 57 -0.19 1.51 7.94
C ALA A 57 -1.12 1.46 6.73
N GLY A 58 -0.56 1.38 5.53
CA GLY A 58 -1.29 1.38 4.26
C GLY A 58 -1.50 2.75 3.63
N GLN A 59 -1.26 3.85 4.36
CA GLN A 59 -1.36 5.21 3.81
C GLN A 59 -0.19 5.57 2.89
N SER A 60 -0.39 6.64 2.13
CA SER A 60 0.54 7.15 1.12
C SER A 60 1.02 8.57 1.45
N LEU A 61 2.17 8.94 0.87
CA LEU A 61 2.71 10.30 0.92
C LEU A 61 2.96 10.84 -0.48
N SER A 62 2.79 12.14 -0.65
CA SER A 62 3.26 12.85 -1.83
C SER A 62 4.74 13.17 -1.65
N LEU A 63 5.59 12.64 -2.53
CA LEU A 63 7.03 12.88 -2.58
C LEU A 63 7.31 14.06 -3.49
N HIS A 64 7.99 15.08 -2.98
CA HIS A 64 8.38 16.29 -3.70
C HIS A 64 9.90 16.32 -3.82
N VAL A 65 10.39 16.00 -5.01
CA VAL A 65 11.82 15.98 -5.36
C VAL A 65 12.10 17.14 -6.30
N ASP A 66 13.15 17.91 -6.04
CA ASP A 66 13.53 19.05 -6.88
C ASP A 66 13.74 18.62 -8.34
N GLY A 67 13.10 19.34 -9.25
CA GLY A 67 13.16 19.08 -10.68
C GLY A 67 12.25 17.95 -11.18
N LEU A 68 11.42 17.33 -10.32
CA LEU A 68 10.46 16.30 -10.67
C LEU A 68 9.03 16.72 -10.32
N PRO A 69 8.02 16.24 -11.06
CA PRO A 69 6.63 16.39 -10.64
C PRO A 69 6.40 15.65 -9.32
N PRO A 70 5.51 16.15 -8.42
CA PRO A 70 5.15 15.44 -7.21
C PRO A 70 4.55 14.06 -7.52
N GLN A 71 4.88 13.06 -6.72
CA GLN A 71 4.38 11.71 -6.89
C GLN A 71 3.85 11.14 -5.57
N THR A 72 2.60 10.68 -5.58
CA THR A 72 2.04 9.93 -4.45
C THR A 72 2.56 8.50 -4.46
N CYS A 73 3.16 8.09 -3.34
CA CYS A 73 3.74 6.76 -3.15
C CYS A 73 3.24 6.15 -1.84
N PRO A 74 2.82 4.88 -1.85
CA PRO A 74 2.49 4.16 -0.63
C PRO A 74 3.72 4.04 0.29
N ILE A 75 3.49 4.15 1.60
CA ILE A 75 4.52 3.89 2.61
C ILE A 75 4.63 2.38 2.79
N ALA A 76 5.84 1.83 2.62
CA ALA A 76 6.09 0.39 2.73
C ALA A 76 6.60 -0.05 4.10
N SER A 77 6.85 0.87 5.02
CA SER A 77 7.28 0.61 6.40
C SER A 77 6.14 0.70 7.39
N CYS A 78 6.26 -0.02 8.50
CA CYS A 78 5.30 0.05 9.61
C CYS A 78 5.35 1.43 10.29
N PRO A 79 4.22 1.99 10.76
CA PRO A 79 4.20 3.17 11.62
C PRO A 79 4.96 3.01 12.93
N CYS A 80 5.26 1.80 13.35
CA CYS A 80 6.10 1.49 14.51
C CYS A 80 7.54 2.04 14.38
N ASP A 81 8.02 2.27 13.15
CA ASP A 81 9.26 2.98 12.85
C ASP A 81 8.98 4.27 12.07
N ASP A 82 8.46 5.26 12.76
CA ASP A 82 8.04 6.56 12.23
C ASP A 82 9.22 7.48 11.80
N MET A 83 10.44 7.04 12.06
CA MET A 83 11.64 7.74 11.64
C MET A 83 12.22 7.24 10.33
N ASN A 84 12.02 5.98 9.98
CA ASN A 84 12.62 5.37 8.79
C ASN A 84 11.52 4.95 7.80
N LEU A 85 11.22 5.85 6.88
CA LEU A 85 10.19 5.63 5.86
C LEU A 85 10.78 4.86 4.68
N GLN A 86 10.06 3.86 4.22
CA GLN A 86 10.42 3.07 3.04
C GLN A 86 9.36 3.20 1.95
N PHE A 87 9.82 3.27 0.71
CA PHE A 87 8.98 3.31 -0.48
C PHE A 87 9.49 2.29 -1.50
N HIS A 88 8.59 1.54 -2.09
CA HIS A 88 8.85 0.66 -3.23
C HIS A 88 8.20 1.29 -4.46
N ILE A 89 9.00 1.96 -5.28
CA ILE A 89 8.51 2.79 -6.37
C ILE A 89 8.63 2.01 -7.68
N PRO A 90 7.53 1.82 -8.42
CA PRO A 90 7.60 1.14 -9.71
C PRO A 90 8.44 1.96 -10.69
N ALA A 91 9.39 1.32 -11.36
CA ALA A 91 10.17 1.91 -12.44
C ALA A 91 9.34 1.87 -13.72
N ILE A 92 8.61 2.94 -14.02
CA ILE A 92 7.68 3.06 -15.12
C ILE A 92 8.35 3.72 -16.31
N ALA A 93 8.43 3.04 -17.45
CA ALA A 93 8.98 3.60 -18.69
C ALA A 93 8.16 4.81 -19.15
N GLY A 94 8.86 5.91 -19.52
CA GLY A 94 8.22 7.17 -19.92
C GLY A 94 7.64 8.00 -18.75
N ASP A 95 7.72 7.52 -17.51
CA ASP A 95 7.32 8.28 -16.35
C ASP A 95 8.48 9.17 -15.86
N PRO A 96 8.35 10.51 -15.95
CA PRO A 96 9.47 11.42 -15.61
C PRO A 96 9.94 11.29 -14.17
N PHE A 97 9.06 10.91 -13.24
CA PHE A 97 9.41 10.74 -11.83
C PHE A 97 10.33 9.54 -11.66
N SER A 98 9.88 8.34 -12.05
CA SER A 98 10.66 7.13 -11.84
C SER A 98 11.94 7.06 -12.67
N GLU A 99 11.94 7.57 -13.92
CA GLU A 99 13.12 7.57 -14.77
C GLU A 99 14.26 8.45 -14.25
N LYS A 100 13.91 9.57 -13.62
CA LYS A 100 14.90 10.55 -13.15
C LYS A 100 15.19 10.47 -11.66
N LEU A 101 14.39 9.71 -10.90
CA LEU A 101 14.49 9.67 -9.44
C LEU A 101 15.91 9.35 -8.97
N GLU A 102 16.55 8.32 -9.53
CA GLU A 102 17.89 7.89 -9.15
C GLU A 102 18.99 8.88 -9.57
N SER A 103 18.72 9.74 -10.55
CA SER A 103 19.63 10.82 -10.93
C SER A 103 19.47 12.06 -10.05
N CYS A 104 18.26 12.34 -9.60
CA CYS A 104 17.93 13.51 -8.76
C CYS A 104 18.20 13.28 -7.28
N LEU A 105 18.03 12.06 -6.79
CA LEU A 105 18.25 11.71 -5.39
C LEU A 105 19.53 10.90 -5.19
N LYS A 106 20.26 11.26 -4.14
CA LYS A 106 21.42 10.50 -3.63
C LYS A 106 21.31 10.40 -2.10
N PRO A 107 21.96 9.41 -1.46
CA PRO A 107 22.08 9.39 -0.02
C PRO A 107 22.58 10.73 0.52
N GLY A 108 21.87 11.25 1.54
CA GLY A 108 22.14 12.57 2.11
C GLY A 108 21.35 13.73 1.48
N ALA A 109 20.73 13.55 0.32
CA ALA A 109 19.86 14.55 -0.27
C ALA A 109 18.60 14.76 0.58
N ASN A 110 17.98 15.92 0.45
CA ASN A 110 16.70 16.23 1.05
C ASN A 110 15.58 16.04 0.02
N LEU A 111 14.40 15.65 0.50
CA LEU A 111 13.15 15.72 -0.24
C LEU A 111 12.05 16.14 0.72
N THR A 112 10.98 16.72 0.19
CA THR A 112 9.82 17.08 1.01
C THR A 112 8.74 16.02 0.83
N ILE A 113 8.17 15.57 1.95
CA ILE A 113 7.02 14.67 1.98
C ILE A 113 5.79 15.43 2.47
N LYS A 114 4.62 15.14 1.88
CA LYS A 114 3.33 15.71 2.27
C LYS A 114 2.28 14.63 2.43
N GLY A 115 1.48 14.73 3.45
CA GLY A 115 0.42 13.79 3.79
C GLY A 115 0.40 13.48 5.28
N PRO A 116 -0.12 12.31 5.70
CA PRO A 116 -0.51 11.15 4.88
C PRO A 116 -1.87 11.32 4.18
N THR A 117 -2.14 10.44 3.21
CA THR A 117 -3.41 10.30 2.52
C THR A 117 -3.80 8.84 2.35
N GLY A 118 -5.07 8.56 2.13
CA GLY A 118 -5.60 7.23 1.84
C GLY A 118 -6.28 6.57 3.04
N ASP A 119 -7.22 5.69 2.72
CA ASP A 119 -8.07 4.94 3.65
C ASP A 119 -7.84 3.42 3.59
N PHE A 120 -6.78 2.99 2.90
CA PHE A 120 -6.35 1.59 2.84
C PHE A 120 -5.64 1.19 4.14
N ILE A 121 -6.38 1.18 5.23
CA ILE A 121 -5.88 0.98 6.60
C ILE A 121 -6.55 -0.22 7.25
N LEU A 122 -5.88 -0.84 8.23
CA LEU A 122 -6.44 -1.97 8.98
C LEU A 122 -7.69 -1.55 9.76
N ASN A 123 -8.66 -2.45 9.81
CA ASN A 123 -9.71 -2.42 10.82
C ASN A 123 -9.20 -3.17 12.06
N GLU A 124 -8.57 -2.45 12.98
CA GLU A 124 -7.93 -3.04 14.17
C GLU A 124 -8.94 -3.64 15.16
N ASP A 125 -10.20 -3.24 15.07
CA ASP A 125 -11.29 -3.78 15.92
C ASP A 125 -11.93 -5.03 15.32
N SER A 126 -11.54 -5.45 14.14
CA SER A 126 -12.07 -6.65 13.49
C SER A 126 -11.50 -7.93 14.13
N PRO A 127 -12.35 -8.90 14.50
CA PRO A 127 -11.89 -10.20 15.01
C PRO A 127 -11.53 -11.19 13.89
N ARG A 128 -11.49 -10.73 12.61
CA ARG A 128 -11.30 -11.59 11.44
C ARG A 128 -9.85 -11.80 11.14
N SER A 129 -9.55 -12.96 10.56
CA SER A 129 -8.26 -13.21 9.94
C SER A 129 -8.06 -12.34 8.70
N LEU A 130 -6.81 -12.05 8.36
CA LEU A 130 -6.45 -11.10 7.32
C LEU A 130 -6.00 -11.83 6.05
N VAL A 131 -6.53 -11.40 4.91
CA VAL A 131 -6.10 -11.86 3.58
C VAL A 131 -5.61 -10.67 2.79
N PHE A 132 -4.34 -10.70 2.44
CA PHE A 132 -3.70 -9.69 1.60
C PHE A 132 -3.50 -10.25 0.20
N ILE A 133 -3.93 -9.50 -0.82
CA ILE A 133 -3.69 -9.81 -2.23
C ILE A 133 -2.95 -8.63 -2.84
N ALA A 134 -1.70 -8.83 -3.18
CA ALA A 134 -0.86 -7.81 -3.78
C ALA A 134 -0.49 -8.20 -5.22
N CYS A 135 -0.42 -7.20 -6.11
CA CYS A 135 0.14 -7.38 -7.45
C CYS A 135 1.33 -6.44 -7.66
N ASN A 136 2.48 -7.00 -8.04
CA ASN A 136 3.72 -6.26 -8.27
C ASN A 136 4.09 -5.34 -7.09
N THR A 137 4.22 -4.03 -7.30
CA THR A 137 4.51 -3.05 -6.22
C THR A 137 3.32 -2.76 -5.30
N GLY A 138 2.15 -3.34 -5.55
CA GLY A 138 1.05 -3.38 -4.57
C GLY A 138 1.46 -4.04 -3.25
N PHE A 139 2.56 -4.78 -3.24
CA PHE A 139 3.18 -5.28 -2.02
C PHE A 139 3.66 -4.17 -1.08
N ALA A 140 3.98 -2.97 -1.56
CA ALA A 140 4.49 -1.89 -0.71
C ALA A 140 3.54 -1.51 0.45
N PRO A 141 2.28 -1.06 0.21
CA PRO A 141 1.36 -0.76 1.30
C PRO A 141 0.93 -2.02 2.05
N VAL A 142 0.81 -3.17 1.37
CA VAL A 142 0.50 -4.45 2.00
C VAL A 142 1.57 -4.85 3.02
N LYS A 143 2.84 -4.65 2.71
CA LYS A 143 3.95 -4.88 3.67
C LYS A 143 3.78 -4.05 4.94
N SER A 144 3.44 -2.77 4.80
CA SER A 144 3.18 -1.89 5.95
C SER A 144 2.03 -2.42 6.83
N LEU A 145 0.92 -2.85 6.19
CA LEU A 145 -0.24 -3.44 6.89
C LEU A 145 0.13 -4.73 7.62
N ILE A 146 0.86 -5.64 6.96
CA ILE A 146 1.30 -6.91 7.54
C ILE A 146 2.20 -6.69 8.75
N GLU A 147 3.23 -5.85 8.61
CA GLU A 147 4.15 -5.53 9.71
C GLU A 147 3.41 -4.90 10.90
N HIS A 148 2.43 -4.05 10.63
CA HIS A 148 1.61 -3.43 11.66
C HIS A 148 0.70 -4.46 12.36
N ALA A 149 0.03 -5.32 11.59
CA ALA A 149 -0.81 -6.39 12.13
C ALA A 149 -0.02 -7.35 13.03
N MET A 150 1.20 -7.72 12.59
CA MET A 150 2.10 -8.53 13.39
C MET A 150 2.55 -7.83 14.69
N ALA A 151 2.86 -6.53 14.60
CA ALA A 151 3.30 -5.74 15.76
C ALA A 151 2.19 -5.58 16.81
N LEU A 152 0.93 -5.57 16.40
CA LEU A 152 -0.24 -5.46 17.27
C LEU A 152 -0.79 -6.82 17.73
N ASP A 153 -0.37 -7.93 17.09
CA ASP A 153 -0.89 -9.29 17.34
C ASP A 153 -2.42 -9.36 17.26
N ILE A 154 -3.00 -8.72 16.22
CA ILE A 154 -4.45 -8.52 16.10
C ILE A 154 -5.16 -9.59 15.29
N ALA A 155 -4.46 -10.46 14.59
CA ALA A 155 -5.06 -11.46 13.70
C ALA A 155 -4.68 -12.89 14.11
N GLU A 156 -5.68 -13.79 14.12
CA GLU A 156 -5.48 -15.21 14.34
C GLU A 156 -4.61 -15.81 13.22
N ASP A 157 -4.94 -15.48 11.96
CA ASP A 157 -4.18 -15.87 10.78
C ASP A 157 -4.00 -14.70 9.81
N ILE A 158 -2.87 -14.67 9.13
CA ILE A 158 -2.53 -13.70 8.08
C ILE A 158 -2.12 -14.47 6.83
N HIS A 159 -2.86 -14.29 5.74
CA HIS A 159 -2.55 -14.86 4.44
C HIS A 159 -2.07 -13.78 3.48
N LEU A 160 -0.93 -13.99 2.84
CA LEU A 160 -0.41 -13.13 1.77
C LEU A 160 -0.35 -13.92 0.46
N TYR A 161 -1.13 -13.46 -0.52
CA TYR A 161 -1.03 -13.87 -1.93
C TYR A 161 -0.37 -12.74 -2.71
N TRP A 162 0.84 -12.96 -3.17
CA TRP A 162 1.56 -11.96 -3.95
C TRP A 162 1.70 -12.43 -5.40
N ILE A 163 0.99 -11.73 -6.29
CA ILE A 163 0.95 -12.00 -7.72
C ILE A 163 1.97 -11.12 -8.43
N THR A 164 2.74 -11.69 -9.36
CA THR A 164 3.57 -10.93 -10.28
C THR A 164 3.09 -11.11 -11.72
N THR A 165 3.13 -10.04 -12.49
CA THR A 165 2.86 -10.06 -13.93
C THR A 165 4.17 -10.23 -14.72
N PRO A 166 4.13 -10.58 -16.04
CA PRO A 166 5.35 -10.74 -16.83
C PRO A 166 6.30 -9.55 -16.71
N GLY A 167 7.59 -9.82 -16.59
CA GLY A 167 8.63 -8.82 -16.38
C GLY A 167 8.84 -8.37 -14.93
N ASN A 168 7.91 -8.67 -14.02
CA ASN A 168 8.02 -8.38 -12.60
C ASN A 168 8.43 -9.62 -11.78
N ARG A 169 8.95 -9.39 -10.57
CA ARG A 169 9.40 -10.42 -9.64
C ARG A 169 8.89 -10.18 -8.23
N HIS A 170 8.90 -11.23 -7.41
CA HIS A 170 8.70 -11.13 -5.97
C HIS A 170 9.97 -10.56 -5.32
N TYR A 171 10.24 -9.26 -5.51
CA TYR A 171 11.49 -8.58 -5.16
C TYR A 171 11.83 -8.60 -3.66
N ARG A 172 10.88 -8.92 -2.80
CA ARG A 172 11.03 -9.19 -1.36
C ARG A 172 10.54 -10.59 -0.96
N GLY A 173 10.49 -11.52 -1.89
CA GLY A 173 10.01 -12.88 -1.64
C GLY A 173 10.77 -13.60 -0.53
N ASN A 174 12.08 -13.34 -0.36
CA ASN A 174 12.84 -13.89 0.76
C ASN A 174 12.35 -13.39 2.13
N LEU A 175 11.95 -12.12 2.23
CA LEU A 175 11.35 -11.56 3.44
C LEU A 175 10.03 -12.28 3.75
N CYS A 176 9.15 -12.44 2.76
CA CYS A 176 7.86 -13.11 2.96
C CYS A 176 8.04 -14.57 3.39
N ARG A 177 9.00 -15.28 2.77
CA ARG A 177 9.34 -16.65 3.20
C ARG A 177 9.88 -16.69 4.62
N SER A 178 10.68 -15.71 5.02
CA SER A 178 11.19 -15.67 6.39
C SER A 178 10.10 -15.44 7.43
N TRP A 179 9.05 -14.72 7.09
CA TRP A 179 7.86 -14.58 7.95
C TRP A 179 7.08 -15.89 8.03
N ASP A 180 6.85 -16.56 6.89
CA ASP A 180 6.18 -17.86 6.79
C ASP A 180 6.90 -18.95 7.58
N ASP A 181 8.23 -18.96 7.48
CA ASP A 181 9.08 -19.93 8.22
C ASP A 181 9.13 -19.67 9.74
N ALA A 182 8.95 -18.41 10.17
CA ALA A 182 9.13 -18.01 11.56
C ALA A 182 7.83 -17.90 12.36
N LEU A 183 6.68 -17.75 11.69
CA LEU A 183 5.39 -17.45 12.32
C LEU A 183 4.35 -18.50 11.91
N ASP A 184 3.83 -19.24 12.89
CA ASP A 184 2.83 -20.29 12.65
C ASP A 184 1.51 -19.77 12.07
N ASN A 185 1.21 -18.48 12.28
CA ASN A 185 -0.01 -17.82 11.85
C ASN A 185 0.17 -16.90 10.62
N PHE A 186 1.29 -16.97 9.93
CA PHE A 186 1.53 -16.26 8.68
C PHE A 186 1.75 -17.23 7.52
N HIS A 187 1.01 -17.04 6.43
CA HIS A 187 1.02 -17.91 5.27
C HIS A 187 1.32 -17.13 4.00
N TYR A 188 2.37 -17.50 3.28
CA TYR A 188 2.79 -16.82 2.06
C TYR A 188 2.64 -17.71 0.83
N THR A 189 1.91 -17.21 -0.16
CA THR A 189 1.75 -17.84 -1.47
C THR A 189 2.23 -16.89 -2.57
N ALA A 190 3.30 -17.27 -3.26
CA ALA A 190 3.81 -16.55 -4.42
C ALA A 190 3.11 -17.06 -5.69
N LEU A 191 2.42 -16.17 -6.39
CA LEU A 191 1.73 -16.47 -7.64
C LEU A 191 2.35 -15.67 -8.79
N GLN A 192 2.36 -16.26 -9.99
CA GLN A 192 2.93 -15.61 -11.18
C GLN A 192 1.98 -15.74 -12.35
N ALA A 193 1.52 -14.61 -12.86
CA ALA A 193 0.87 -14.54 -14.16
C ALA A 193 1.92 -14.68 -15.26
N THR A 194 1.52 -15.28 -16.38
CA THR A 194 2.35 -15.54 -17.56
C THR A 194 1.66 -15.02 -18.80
N ASP A 195 2.28 -15.13 -19.96
CA ASP A 195 1.64 -14.78 -21.24
C ASP A 195 0.40 -15.63 -21.54
N SER A 196 0.27 -16.80 -20.93
CA SER A 196 -0.85 -17.74 -21.11
C SER A 196 -1.82 -17.80 -19.91
N THR A 197 -1.44 -17.24 -18.76
CA THR A 197 -2.23 -17.27 -17.51
C THR A 197 -2.27 -15.85 -16.95
N ASN A 198 -3.42 -15.20 -17.04
CA ASN A 198 -3.57 -13.85 -16.52
C ASN A 198 -3.89 -13.85 -15.01
N VAL A 199 -3.93 -12.65 -14.40
CA VAL A 199 -4.21 -12.51 -12.96
C VAL A 199 -5.58 -13.09 -12.58
N ALA A 200 -6.60 -12.94 -13.42
CA ALA A 200 -7.94 -13.47 -13.15
C ALA A 200 -7.96 -15.00 -13.07
N ASP A 201 -7.10 -15.69 -13.83
CA ASP A 201 -7.02 -17.15 -13.79
C ASP A 201 -6.43 -17.67 -12.47
N LEU A 202 -5.73 -16.83 -11.71
CA LEU A 202 -5.13 -17.16 -10.42
C LEU A 202 -6.09 -16.93 -9.22
N LEU A 203 -7.15 -16.15 -9.40
CA LEU A 203 -8.09 -15.82 -8.32
C LEU A 203 -8.80 -17.04 -7.72
N PRO A 204 -9.21 -18.07 -8.50
CA PRO A 204 -9.78 -19.29 -7.94
C PRO A 204 -8.85 -20.04 -7.01
N GLU A 205 -7.53 -20.02 -7.24
CA GLU A 205 -6.54 -20.63 -6.35
C GLU A 205 -6.55 -19.97 -4.97
N ILE A 206 -6.69 -18.64 -4.94
CA ILE A 206 -6.76 -17.87 -3.70
C ILE A 206 -8.01 -18.24 -2.90
N THR A 207 -9.19 -18.23 -3.52
CA THR A 207 -10.45 -18.45 -2.82
C THR A 207 -10.69 -19.91 -2.43
N THR A 208 -10.20 -20.87 -3.23
CA THR A 208 -10.32 -22.31 -2.93
C THR A 208 -9.51 -22.71 -1.70
N GLY A 209 -8.38 -22.03 -1.44
CA GLY A 209 -7.54 -22.28 -0.27
C GLY A 209 -8.08 -21.70 1.04
N LEU A 210 -9.14 -20.88 0.99
CA LEU A 210 -9.67 -20.17 2.15
C LEU A 210 -10.95 -20.83 2.66
N ALA A 211 -10.98 -21.11 3.96
CA ALA A 211 -12.20 -21.55 4.67
C ALA A 211 -12.92 -20.34 5.27
N ASP A 212 -14.23 -20.46 5.49
CA ASP A 212 -15.05 -19.50 6.25
C ASP A 212 -14.85 -18.04 5.81
N VAL A 213 -15.12 -17.72 4.55
CA VAL A 213 -14.92 -16.40 3.95
C VAL A 213 -15.56 -15.23 4.73
N ASP A 214 -16.63 -15.50 5.48
CA ASP A 214 -17.29 -14.52 6.37
C ASP A 214 -16.40 -14.10 7.57
N ARG A 215 -15.36 -14.87 7.86
CA ARG A 215 -14.42 -14.63 8.96
C ARG A 215 -13.10 -14.00 8.47
N LEU A 216 -13.09 -13.46 7.26
CA LEU A 216 -11.92 -12.92 6.63
C LEU A 216 -12.14 -11.45 6.25
N ASP A 217 -11.12 -10.63 6.45
CA ASP A 217 -11.01 -9.28 5.90
C ASP A 217 -9.96 -9.27 4.79
N PHE A 218 -10.35 -8.75 3.62
CA PHE A 218 -9.52 -8.72 2.42
C PHE A 218 -8.96 -7.33 2.17
N TYR A 219 -7.67 -7.28 1.93
CA TYR A 219 -6.92 -6.07 1.55
C TYR A 219 -6.24 -6.31 0.22
N VAL A 220 -6.73 -5.67 -0.84
CA VAL A 220 -6.29 -5.91 -2.21
C VAL A 220 -5.60 -4.67 -2.76
N CYS A 221 -4.34 -4.79 -3.18
CA CYS A 221 -3.59 -3.71 -3.79
C CYS A 221 -2.98 -4.16 -5.11
N MET A 222 -3.48 -3.59 -6.22
CA MET A 222 -3.06 -3.92 -7.57
C MET A 222 -3.41 -2.81 -8.57
N PRO A 223 -2.92 -2.87 -9.83
CA PRO A 223 -3.28 -1.90 -10.86
C PRO A 223 -4.79 -1.81 -11.07
N ALA A 224 -5.29 -0.59 -11.32
CA ALA A 224 -6.73 -0.29 -11.33
C ALA A 224 -7.61 -1.23 -12.15
N PRO A 225 -7.27 -1.65 -13.39
CA PRO A 225 -8.11 -2.59 -14.15
C PRO A 225 -8.21 -3.96 -13.49
N LEU A 226 -7.12 -4.45 -12.90
CA LEU A 226 -7.08 -5.74 -12.19
C LEU A 226 -7.79 -5.65 -10.84
N LEU A 227 -7.73 -4.49 -10.20
CA LEU A 227 -8.35 -4.23 -8.91
C LEU A 227 -9.87 -4.36 -8.98
N GLU A 228 -10.49 -3.71 -9.97
CA GLU A 228 -11.94 -3.80 -10.20
C GLU A 228 -12.38 -5.25 -10.48
N GLN A 229 -11.66 -5.93 -11.38
CA GLN A 229 -11.92 -7.33 -11.72
C GLN A 229 -11.82 -8.24 -10.49
N THR A 230 -10.80 -8.05 -9.67
CA THR A 230 -10.59 -8.85 -8.44
C THR A 230 -11.66 -8.56 -7.41
N GLY A 231 -12.02 -7.30 -7.19
CA GLY A 231 -13.10 -6.93 -6.27
C GLY A 231 -14.42 -7.59 -6.65
N ASN A 232 -14.81 -7.50 -7.92
CA ASN A 232 -16.02 -8.15 -8.44
C ASN A 232 -15.98 -9.68 -8.27
N TYR A 233 -14.83 -10.30 -8.51
CA TYR A 233 -14.65 -11.73 -8.33
C TYR A 233 -14.84 -12.14 -6.86
N LEU A 234 -14.24 -11.42 -5.92
CA LEU A 234 -14.36 -11.72 -4.48
C LEU A 234 -15.82 -11.59 -4.00
N GLU A 235 -16.54 -10.56 -4.44
CA GLU A 235 -17.96 -10.40 -4.13
C GLU A 235 -18.81 -11.55 -4.71
N GLN A 236 -18.53 -11.98 -5.94
CA GLN A 236 -19.20 -13.14 -6.56
C GLN A 236 -18.87 -14.45 -5.86
N ALA A 237 -17.70 -14.56 -5.25
CA ALA A 237 -17.32 -15.69 -4.40
C ALA A 237 -17.99 -15.67 -3.01
N GLY A 238 -18.83 -14.68 -2.73
CA GLY A 238 -19.63 -14.58 -1.51
C GLY A 238 -18.99 -13.77 -0.38
N ILE A 239 -17.88 -13.06 -0.65
CA ILE A 239 -17.24 -12.20 0.35
C ILE A 239 -18.04 -10.88 0.42
N PRO A 240 -18.51 -10.46 1.61
CA PRO A 240 -19.24 -9.21 1.76
C PRO A 240 -18.36 -7.99 1.36
N SER A 241 -18.93 -7.05 0.61
CA SER A 241 -18.17 -5.88 0.11
C SER A 241 -17.52 -5.06 1.22
N HIS A 242 -18.13 -4.97 2.40
CA HIS A 242 -17.57 -4.26 3.56
C HIS A 242 -16.40 -5.00 4.25
N HIS A 243 -16.11 -6.24 3.84
CA HIS A 243 -14.91 -6.99 4.22
C HIS A 243 -13.78 -6.83 3.20
N ILE A 244 -13.98 -6.08 2.12
CA ILE A 244 -13.00 -5.92 1.04
C ILE A 244 -12.55 -4.47 1.00
N LYS A 245 -11.26 -4.24 1.15
CA LYS A 245 -10.61 -2.95 0.91
C LYS A 245 -9.76 -3.03 -0.33
N LEU A 246 -9.93 -2.07 -1.22
CA LEU A 246 -9.28 -2.01 -2.53
C LEU A 246 -8.40 -0.77 -2.62
N GLU A 247 -7.15 -0.92 -3.06
CA GLU A 247 -6.21 0.19 -3.27
C GLU A 247 -5.54 0.06 -4.65
N PRO A 248 -5.65 1.05 -5.52
CA PRO A 248 -4.96 1.05 -6.79
C PRO A 248 -3.47 1.37 -6.62
N VAL A 249 -2.62 0.65 -7.36
CA VAL A 249 -1.19 0.95 -7.47
C VAL A 249 -0.82 1.30 -8.90
N ARG A 250 0.18 2.17 -9.06
CA ARG A 250 0.74 2.51 -10.38
C ARG A 250 1.52 1.33 -10.93
N GLN A 251 1.42 1.13 -12.24
CA GLN A 251 2.17 0.13 -12.99
C GLN A 251 2.48 0.66 -14.39
N ASN A 252 3.49 0.08 -15.04
CA ASN A 252 3.64 0.19 -16.48
C ASN A 252 2.35 -0.31 -17.16
N THR A 253 1.69 0.55 -17.93
CA THR A 253 0.69 0.11 -18.89
C THR A 253 1.46 -0.59 -20.03
N VAL A 254 1.35 -1.89 -20.07
CA VAL A 254 1.70 -2.63 -21.28
C VAL A 254 0.52 -2.44 -22.22
N ASP A 255 0.70 -1.61 -23.26
CA ASP A 255 -0.23 -1.49 -24.39
C ASP A 255 -0.31 -2.81 -25.17
#